data_1e98d1559856eef839c163951e966480
#
_entry.id   1e98d1559856eef839c163951e966480
#
_cell.length_a   1.000
_cell.length_b   1.000
_cell.length_c   1.000
_cell.angle_alpha   90.00
_cell.angle_beta   90.00
_cell.angle_gamma   90.00
#
_symmetry.space_group_name_H-M   'P 1'
#
loop_
_entity.id
_entity.type
_entity.pdbx_description
1 polymer ?
#
loop_
_entity_poly.entity_id
_entity_poly.type
_entity_poly.pdbx_seq_one_letter_code
_entity_poly.pdbx_strand_id
1 'polypeptide(L)' 'SMDFQQMPIGFAMALAQNAAAMEAYAALSREAQSDILTRAHGARSEAEMHRIVSGIVNS' A
#
# COMPACT_ATOMS: atom_id res chain seq x y z
N SER A 1 -10.23 12.20 8.53
CA SER A 1 -10.49 10.87 9.08
C SER A 1 -10.02 9.79 8.11
N MET A 2 -9.62 8.68 8.67
CA MET A 2 -9.21 7.57 7.83
C MET A 2 -10.41 6.93 7.17
N ASP A 3 -10.32 6.73 5.88
CA ASP A 3 -11.39 6.07 5.14
C ASP A 3 -10.97 4.64 4.83
N PHE A 4 -11.43 3.71 5.65
CA PHE A 4 -11.08 2.30 5.52
C PHE A 4 -11.55 1.71 4.20
N GLN A 5 -12.56 2.32 3.57
CA GLN A 5 -13.03 1.82 2.27
C GLN A 5 -12.03 2.06 1.16
N GLN A 6 -11.09 3.00 1.36
CA GLN A 6 -10.08 3.30 0.37
C GLN A 6 -8.85 2.39 0.49
N MET A 7 -8.70 1.69 1.60
CA MET A 7 -7.57 0.80 1.80
C MET A 7 -8.01 -0.65 1.70
N PRO A 8 -7.65 -1.35 0.61
CA PRO A 8 -7.98 -2.77 0.50
C PRO A 8 -7.37 -3.55 1.66
N ILE A 9 -8.11 -4.53 2.15
CA ILE A 9 -7.66 -5.30 3.30
C ILE A 9 -6.37 -6.07 2.99
N GLY A 10 -6.23 -6.55 1.75
CA GLY A 10 -5.01 -7.25 1.34
C GLY A 10 -3.80 -6.33 1.35
N PHE A 11 -3.99 -5.06 0.98
CA PHE A 11 -2.92 -4.08 1.05
C PHE A 11 -2.52 -3.82 2.50
N ALA A 12 -3.51 -3.62 3.37
CA ALA A 12 -3.24 -3.35 4.78
C ALA A 12 -2.48 -4.52 5.43
N MET A 13 -2.86 -5.75 5.09
CA MET A 13 -2.21 -6.94 5.64
C MET A 13 -0.77 -7.07 5.13
N ALA A 14 -0.57 -6.84 3.84
CA ALA A 14 0.78 -6.91 3.27
C ALA A 14 1.68 -5.83 3.87
N LEU A 15 1.11 -4.63 4.06
CA LEU A 15 1.84 -3.52 4.66
C LEU A 15 2.25 -3.86 6.09
N ALA A 16 1.33 -4.48 6.85
CA ALA A 16 1.59 -4.86 8.23
C ALA A 16 2.71 -5.89 8.36
N GLN A 17 2.94 -6.68 7.31
CA GLN A 17 3.98 -7.70 7.29
C GLN A 17 5.33 -7.18 6.81
N ASN A 18 5.40 -5.89 6.45
CA ASN A 18 6.61 -5.32 5.89
C ASN A 18 6.88 -3.99 6.57
N ALA A 19 7.67 -4.03 7.64
CA ALA A 19 7.91 -2.85 8.47
C ALA A 19 8.53 -1.70 7.68
N ALA A 20 9.45 -2.00 6.77
CA ALA A 20 10.10 -0.98 5.96
C ALA A 20 9.09 -0.29 5.03
N ALA A 21 8.19 -1.07 4.44
CA ALA A 21 7.15 -0.52 3.56
C ALA A 21 6.15 0.31 4.36
N MET A 22 5.78 -0.14 5.55
CA MET A 22 4.88 0.60 6.42
C MET A 22 5.45 1.97 6.74
N GLU A 23 6.74 2.01 7.11
CA GLU A 23 7.42 3.24 7.44
C GLU A 23 7.50 4.17 6.23
N ALA A 24 7.87 3.61 5.08
CA ALA A 24 7.97 4.39 3.86
C ALA A 24 6.61 4.95 3.43
N TYR A 25 5.57 4.14 3.54
CA TYR A 25 4.21 4.57 3.19
C TYR A 25 3.77 5.73 4.09
N ALA A 26 4.01 5.62 5.40
CA ALA A 26 3.62 6.65 6.34
C ALA A 26 4.31 7.98 6.06
N ALA A 27 5.51 7.95 5.48
CA ALA A 27 6.28 9.15 5.18
C ALA A 27 5.89 9.81 3.85
N LEU A 28 5.10 9.13 3.03
CA LEU A 28 4.70 9.67 1.73
C LEU A 28 3.66 10.79 1.87
N SER A 29 3.61 11.65 0.86
CA SER A 29 2.55 12.65 0.77
C SER A 29 1.20 11.96 0.62
N ARG A 30 0.14 12.68 0.93
CA ARG A 30 -1.22 12.14 0.78
C ARG A 30 -1.51 11.78 -0.68
N GLU A 31 -1.01 12.58 -1.61
CA GLU A 31 -1.20 12.30 -3.03
C GLU A 31 -0.52 11.00 -3.43
N ALA A 32 0.73 10.81 -2.99
CA ALA A 32 1.46 9.58 -3.30
C ALA A 32 0.78 8.37 -2.66
N GLN A 33 0.28 8.51 -1.43
CA GLN A 33 -0.47 7.44 -0.79
C GLN A 33 -1.72 7.09 -1.58
N SER A 34 -2.44 8.11 -2.04
CA SER A 34 -3.64 7.91 -2.83
C SER A 34 -3.36 7.15 -4.13
N ASP A 35 -2.26 7.50 -4.80
CA ASP A 35 -1.87 6.81 -6.03
C ASP A 35 -1.59 5.33 -5.77
N ILE A 36 -0.91 5.05 -4.67
CA ILE A 36 -0.62 3.66 -4.30
C ILE A 36 -1.90 2.90 -4.01
N LEU A 37 -2.83 3.52 -3.28
CA LEU A 37 -4.10 2.87 -2.98
C LEU A 37 -4.90 2.58 -4.25
N THR A 38 -4.86 3.48 -5.22
CA THR A 38 -5.52 3.24 -6.50
C THR A 38 -4.93 2.01 -7.18
N ARG A 39 -3.60 1.88 -7.18
CA ARG A 39 -2.94 0.70 -7.74
C ARG A 39 -3.31 -0.56 -6.97
N ALA A 40 -3.36 -0.46 -5.64
CA ALA A 40 -3.71 -1.60 -4.79
C ALA A 40 -5.13 -2.10 -5.07
N HIS A 41 -6.07 -1.17 -5.34
CA HIS A 41 -7.42 -1.55 -5.71
C HIS A 41 -7.47 -2.36 -7.01
N GLY A 42 -6.50 -2.16 -7.90
CA GLY A 42 -6.42 -2.87 -9.15
C GLY A 42 -5.66 -4.18 -9.08
N ALA A 43 -5.07 -4.52 -7.94
CA ALA A 43 -4.29 -5.75 -7.80
C ALA A 43 -5.19 -6.96 -7.96
N ARG A 44 -4.75 -7.94 -8.76
CA ARG A 44 -5.55 -9.11 -9.09
C ARG A 44 -5.11 -10.37 -8.35
N SER A 45 -4.03 -10.27 -7.56
CA SER A 45 -3.50 -11.42 -6.86
C SER A 45 -2.73 -10.95 -5.63
N GLU A 46 -2.52 -11.89 -4.71
CA GLU A 46 -1.71 -11.62 -3.54
C GLU A 46 -0.27 -11.29 -3.93
N ALA A 47 0.25 -11.98 -4.94
CA ALA A 47 1.61 -11.71 -5.42
C ALA A 47 1.74 -10.29 -5.96
N GLU A 48 0.75 -9.84 -6.71
CA GLU A 48 0.75 -8.48 -7.23
C GLU A 48 0.68 -7.45 -6.10
N MET A 49 -0.15 -7.73 -5.09
CA MET A 49 -0.25 -6.85 -3.92
C MET A 49 1.09 -6.74 -3.21
N HIS A 50 1.79 -7.88 -3.04
CA HIS A 50 3.11 -7.88 -2.40
C HIS A 50 4.12 -7.09 -3.22
N ARG A 51 4.04 -7.14 -4.55
CA ARG A 51 4.94 -6.34 -5.41
C ARG A 51 4.69 -4.85 -5.24
N ILE A 52 3.41 -4.46 -5.14
CA ILE A 52 3.06 -3.05 -4.92
C ILE A 52 3.65 -2.57 -3.60
N VAL A 53 3.46 -3.35 -2.54
CA VAL A 53 3.96 -2.99 -1.21
C VAL A 53 5.49 -2.94 -1.19
N SER A 54 6.15 -3.93 -1.76
CA SER A 54 7.63 -3.95 -1.82
C SER A 54 8.17 -2.77 -2.61
N GLY A 55 7.45 -2.33 -3.64
CA GLY A 55 7.86 -1.21 -4.46
C GLY A 55 7.88 0.12 -3.72
N ILE A 56 7.14 0.24 -2.62
CA ILE A 56 7.10 1.48 -1.85
C ILE A 56 8.48 1.81 -1.29
N VAL A 57 9.21 0.79 -0.86
CA VAL A 57 10.54 0.97 -0.25
C VAL A 57 11.55 1.47 -1.27
N ASN A 58 11.34 1.13 -2.54
CA ASN A 58 12.29 1.44 -3.61
C ASN A 58 11.90 2.66 -4.42
N SER A 59 10.87 3.34 -4.00
CA SER A 59 10.41 4.52 -4.73
C SER A 59 11.11 5.80 -4.30
#